data_45670560165731e7573c5e62211126c9
#
_entry.id   45670560165731e7573c5e62211126c9
#
_cell.length_a   1.000
_cell.length_b   1.000
_cell.length_c   1.000
_cell.angle_alpha   90.00
_cell.angle_beta   90.00
_cell.angle_gamma   90.00
#
_symmetry.space_group_name_H-M   'P 1'
#
loop_
_entity.id
_entity.type
_entity.pdbx_description
1 polymer ?
#
loop_
_entity_poly.entity_id
_entity_poly.type
_entity_poly.pdbx_seq_one_letter_code
_entity_poly.pdbx_strand_id
1 'polypeptide(L)'
;MSGIFGTLNTATKGLLAQQTALHTASHNISNANTEGFSRQRVQMQADLSYTLAGVGQLGTGVKMASVVRMVDDYVNKQIRNENSAYEQYNAKSQTLDQLEIILNEPSTTGINFTLNEMFNAWQELSKNPENLSSKTIVVEKSKALVETINHISNQIESLKFETNDQINKNILDFNSTVEKIEALNKQIFNITVKGEVPNDLLDQRDLLLKDLSSIAKVDVSYDPYGRAEIELDGNAVLNAEVRNKLDRNSDGKFTIGADEIKISTGRIKGYLESIDILDDVEKKLDDFAKEMATQVNSVHNPGPPHDGYDIFVDIDSSKSIRINHFIDEDNSLISAGGNSESTSEIGDGNRALEISKLRNKVLSDGSTIPRKYNDIVTRVGISKQQSDNIVANQEVLLNQLILKRESTSGVSIDEEVTNVLKYQRAYEANARVISVLNEMLDVLINRTGV
;
A
#
# COMPACT_ATOMS: atom_id res chain seq x y z
N MET A 1 43.33 -9.84 46.78
CA MET A 1 43.54 -11.32 46.90
C MET A 1 44.07 -11.83 45.57
N SER A 2 45.38 -11.81 45.43
CA SER A 2 46.10 -12.31 44.25
C SER A 2 46.66 -13.70 44.55
N GLY A 3 45.89 -14.69 44.33
CA GLY A 3 46.23 -16.06 44.54
C GLY A 3 45.32 -16.95 43.71
N ILE A 4 45.32 -18.23 43.96
CA ILE A 4 44.53 -19.27 43.30
C ILE A 4 43.04 -18.84 43.17
N PHE A 5 42.48 -18.19 44.20
CA PHE A 5 41.10 -17.66 44.17
C PHE A 5 40.89 -16.52 43.15
N GLY A 6 41.90 -15.66 42.94
CA GLY A 6 41.83 -14.62 41.89
C GLY A 6 41.78 -15.22 40.48
N THR A 7 42.63 -16.24 40.23
CA THR A 7 42.64 -16.98 38.96
C THR A 7 41.35 -17.79 38.75
N LEU A 8 40.81 -18.42 39.84
CA LEU A 8 39.52 -19.11 39.79
C LEU A 8 38.40 -18.17 39.40
N ASN A 9 38.33 -16.98 40.02
CA ASN A 9 37.30 -15.97 39.68
C ASN A 9 37.43 -15.51 38.21
N THR A 10 38.66 -15.28 37.72
CA THR A 10 38.93 -14.92 36.34
C THR A 10 38.44 -16.02 35.38
N ALA A 11 38.74 -17.30 35.65
CA ALA A 11 38.30 -18.43 34.83
C ALA A 11 36.77 -18.61 34.86
N THR A 12 36.13 -18.41 36.02
CA THR A 12 34.66 -18.47 36.18
C THR A 12 33.98 -17.36 35.37
N LYS A 13 34.49 -16.11 35.44
CA LYS A 13 33.98 -15.01 34.60
C LYS A 13 34.12 -15.30 33.11
N GLY A 14 35.27 -15.86 32.71
CA GLY A 14 35.52 -16.30 31.35
C GLY A 14 34.53 -17.38 30.90
N LEU A 15 34.28 -18.38 31.75
CA LEU A 15 33.33 -19.47 31.46
C LEU A 15 31.89 -18.93 31.27
N LEU A 16 31.40 -18.09 32.18
CA LEU A 16 30.06 -17.48 32.09
C LEU A 16 29.94 -16.62 30.84
N ALA A 17 30.96 -15.85 30.48
CA ALA A 17 30.96 -15.04 29.25
C ALA A 17 30.86 -15.89 27.98
N GLN A 18 31.62 -17.00 27.91
CA GLN A 18 31.55 -17.93 26.78
C GLN A 18 30.22 -18.69 26.72
N GLN A 19 29.65 -19.05 27.87
CA GLN A 19 28.33 -19.69 27.93
C GLN A 19 27.25 -18.77 27.40
N THR A 20 27.26 -17.50 27.80
CA THR A 20 26.28 -16.52 27.28
C THR A 20 26.47 -16.29 25.77
N ALA A 21 27.72 -16.18 25.28
CA ALA A 21 28.01 -16.02 23.87
C ALA A 21 27.54 -17.24 23.05
N LEU A 22 27.72 -18.46 23.57
CA LEU A 22 27.25 -19.70 22.97
C LEU A 22 25.72 -19.71 22.89
N HIS A 23 25.03 -19.31 23.98
CA HIS A 23 23.58 -19.19 23.99
C HIS A 23 23.08 -18.17 22.96
N THR A 24 23.74 -17.01 22.89
CA THR A 24 23.38 -15.96 21.93
C THR A 24 23.57 -16.42 20.45
N ALA A 25 24.68 -17.10 20.15
CA ALA A 25 24.90 -17.65 18.81
C ALA A 25 23.88 -18.75 18.45
N SER A 26 23.52 -19.61 19.42
CA SER A 26 22.45 -20.59 19.19
C SER A 26 21.09 -19.94 19.01
N HIS A 27 20.80 -18.85 19.73
CA HIS A 27 19.58 -18.06 19.56
C HIS A 27 19.53 -17.42 18.16
N ASN A 28 20.63 -16.84 17.67
CA ASN A 28 20.74 -16.31 16.32
C ASN A 28 20.45 -17.39 15.26
N ILE A 29 21.06 -18.57 15.39
CA ILE A 29 20.83 -19.69 14.44
C ILE A 29 19.35 -20.08 14.43
N SER A 30 18.73 -20.21 15.60
CA SER A 30 17.33 -20.63 15.73
C SER A 30 16.35 -19.62 15.09
N ASN A 31 16.72 -18.34 15.07
CA ASN A 31 15.90 -17.26 14.55
C ASN A 31 16.38 -16.73 13.18
N ALA A 32 17.32 -17.42 12.51
CA ALA A 32 17.88 -16.96 11.24
C ALA A 32 16.83 -16.71 10.14
N ASN A 33 15.70 -17.45 10.17
CA ASN A 33 14.58 -17.31 9.24
C ASN A 33 13.35 -16.59 9.84
N THR A 34 13.47 -16.03 11.04
CA THR A 34 12.37 -15.28 11.67
C THR A 34 12.33 -13.88 11.08
N GLU A 35 11.19 -13.48 10.48
CA GLU A 35 11.04 -12.14 9.92
C GLU A 35 11.24 -11.06 10.98
N GLY A 36 12.01 -10.03 10.64
CA GLY A 36 12.29 -8.91 11.52
C GLY A 36 13.39 -9.16 12.57
N PHE A 37 13.86 -10.40 12.72
CA PHE A 37 14.92 -10.72 13.68
C PHE A 37 16.23 -10.02 13.30
N SER A 38 16.93 -9.49 14.31
CA SER A 38 18.24 -8.87 14.16
C SER A 38 19.28 -9.67 14.92
N ARG A 39 20.41 -9.95 14.27
CA ARG A 39 21.54 -10.64 14.88
C ARG A 39 21.93 -10.00 16.19
N GLN A 40 22.10 -10.80 17.24
CA GLN A 40 22.52 -10.36 18.57
C GLN A 40 23.98 -10.72 18.81
N ARG A 41 24.66 -9.86 19.57
CA ARG A 41 26.07 -10.07 19.95
C ARG A 41 26.30 -9.71 21.41
N VAL A 42 27.04 -10.58 22.11
CA VAL A 42 27.51 -10.30 23.46
C VAL A 42 28.63 -9.26 23.43
N GLN A 43 28.44 -8.13 24.10
CA GLN A 43 29.51 -7.16 24.32
C GLN A 43 30.34 -7.56 25.55
N MET A 44 31.58 -7.92 25.31
CA MET A 44 32.55 -8.29 26.35
C MET A 44 33.55 -7.15 26.55
N GLN A 45 33.82 -6.82 27.80
CA GLN A 45 34.82 -5.82 28.20
C GLN A 45 35.80 -6.42 29.16
N ALA A 46 37.06 -5.91 29.15
CA ALA A 46 38.00 -6.26 30.24
C ALA A 46 37.46 -5.75 31.57
N ASP A 47 37.51 -6.61 32.60
CA ASP A 47 37.09 -6.21 33.93
C ASP A 47 38.17 -5.35 34.61
N LEU A 48 37.80 -4.72 35.73
CA LEU A 48 38.67 -3.84 36.48
C LEU A 48 40.02 -4.54 36.81
N SER A 49 41.13 -3.92 36.42
CA SER A 49 42.45 -4.37 36.80
C SER A 49 42.78 -3.93 38.24
N TYR A 50 43.61 -4.69 38.95
CA TYR A 50 44.17 -4.26 40.24
C TYR A 50 45.70 -4.13 40.13
N THR A 51 46.25 -3.18 40.88
CA THR A 51 47.68 -2.95 40.93
C THR A 51 48.35 -3.83 41.99
N LEU A 52 49.32 -4.68 41.57
CA LEU A 52 50.16 -5.44 42.45
C LEU A 52 51.50 -4.72 42.60
N ALA A 53 51.86 -4.36 43.84
CA ALA A 53 53.11 -3.67 44.13
C ALA A 53 54.32 -4.47 43.63
N GLY A 54 55.19 -3.82 42.85
CA GLY A 54 56.37 -4.44 42.26
C GLY A 54 56.15 -5.22 40.97
N VAL A 55 54.91 -5.44 40.52
CA VAL A 55 54.56 -6.23 39.30
C VAL A 55 53.79 -5.40 38.27
N GLY A 56 52.95 -4.44 38.71
CA GLY A 56 52.14 -3.64 37.83
C GLY A 56 50.64 -3.99 37.91
N GLN A 57 49.90 -3.62 36.85
CA GLN A 57 48.47 -3.90 36.75
C GLN A 57 48.18 -5.33 36.26
N LEU A 58 47.40 -6.05 37.02
CA LEU A 58 46.91 -7.38 36.68
C LEU A 58 45.44 -7.33 36.34
N GLY A 59 45.04 -7.93 35.19
CA GLY A 59 43.64 -8.05 34.79
C GLY A 59 42.87 -9.05 35.63
N THR A 60 41.56 -8.82 35.81
CA THR A 60 40.67 -9.72 36.57
C THR A 60 39.71 -10.51 35.64
N GLY A 61 39.99 -10.54 34.34
CA GLY A 61 39.24 -11.31 33.38
C GLY A 61 38.30 -10.46 32.55
N VAL A 62 37.19 -11.03 32.10
CA VAL A 62 36.18 -10.45 31.25
C VAL A 62 34.89 -10.17 32.02
N LYS A 63 34.27 -9.06 31.71
CA LYS A 63 32.91 -8.70 32.15
C LYS A 63 31.99 -8.67 30.95
N MET A 64 30.83 -9.30 31.02
CA MET A 64 29.75 -9.09 30.08
C MET A 64 29.11 -7.72 30.35
N ALA A 65 29.07 -6.87 29.35
CA ALA A 65 28.40 -5.57 29.46
C ALA A 65 26.90 -5.69 29.13
N SER A 66 26.58 -6.29 27.98
CA SER A 66 25.20 -6.48 27.51
C SER A 66 25.17 -7.44 26.30
N VAL A 67 23.97 -7.90 25.94
CA VAL A 67 23.67 -8.50 24.64
C VAL A 67 22.94 -7.45 23.83
N VAL A 68 23.45 -7.09 22.67
CA VAL A 68 22.91 -6.01 21.83
C VAL A 68 22.59 -6.49 20.43
N ARG A 69 21.58 -5.90 19.83
CA ARG A 69 21.24 -6.09 18.42
C ARG A 69 22.23 -5.38 17.50
N MET A 70 22.50 -5.98 16.35
CA MET A 70 23.28 -5.36 15.29
C MET A 70 22.31 -4.71 14.30
N VAL A 71 21.97 -3.46 14.51
CA VAL A 71 20.99 -2.71 13.69
C VAL A 71 21.57 -1.40 13.20
N ASP A 72 21.09 -0.96 12.03
CA ASP A 72 21.32 0.37 11.48
C ASP A 72 19.98 1.12 11.43
N ASP A 73 19.75 1.99 12.41
CA ASP A 73 18.51 2.75 12.55
C ASP A 73 18.26 3.69 11.36
N TYR A 74 19.33 4.17 10.70
CA TYR A 74 19.19 4.99 9.52
C TYR A 74 18.63 4.19 8.33
N VAL A 75 19.13 2.97 8.11
CA VAL A 75 18.62 2.06 7.08
C VAL A 75 17.17 1.67 7.38
N ASN A 76 16.84 1.37 8.64
CA ASN A 76 15.46 1.06 9.05
C ASN A 76 14.52 2.25 8.79
N LYS A 77 14.96 3.48 9.05
CA LYS A 77 14.17 4.69 8.72
C LYS A 77 13.97 4.83 7.20
N GLN A 78 15.01 4.58 6.40
CA GLN A 78 14.89 4.60 4.93
C GLN A 78 13.90 3.53 4.45
N ILE A 79 13.99 2.30 4.96
CA ILE A 79 13.06 1.21 4.62
C ILE A 79 11.62 1.62 4.92
N ARG A 80 11.32 2.22 6.08
CA ARG A 80 9.97 2.68 6.41
C ARG A 80 9.47 3.74 5.43
N ASN A 81 10.32 4.71 5.05
CA ASN A 81 9.93 5.77 4.12
C ASN A 81 9.65 5.22 2.72
N GLU A 82 10.54 4.37 2.19
CA GLU A 82 10.37 3.78 0.86
C GLU A 82 9.22 2.76 0.83
N ASN A 83 9.01 2.01 1.91
CA ASN A 83 7.87 1.11 2.05
C ASN A 83 6.54 1.88 2.00
N SER A 84 6.47 3.05 2.64
CA SER A 84 5.28 3.91 2.57
C SER A 84 5.01 4.42 1.15
N ALA A 85 6.05 4.82 0.41
CA ALA A 85 5.93 5.26 -0.98
C ALA A 85 5.55 4.09 -1.91
N TYR A 86 6.18 2.93 -1.74
CA TYR A 86 5.84 1.71 -2.49
C TYR A 86 4.37 1.35 -2.32
N GLU A 87 3.88 1.29 -1.09
CA GLU A 87 2.51 0.90 -0.77
C GLU A 87 1.46 1.92 -1.25
N GLN A 88 1.81 3.21 -1.33
CA GLN A 88 0.95 4.23 -1.94
C GLN A 88 0.67 3.90 -3.42
N TYR A 89 1.74 3.72 -4.20
CA TYR A 89 1.59 3.49 -5.63
C TYR A 89 1.08 2.09 -5.94
N ASN A 90 1.39 1.10 -5.10
CA ASN A 90 0.85 -0.25 -5.21
C ASN A 90 -0.68 -0.27 -5.02
N ALA A 91 -1.19 0.39 -3.98
CA ALA A 91 -2.64 0.51 -3.75
C ALA A 91 -3.33 1.24 -4.91
N LYS A 92 -2.71 2.32 -5.41
CA LYS A 92 -3.21 3.07 -6.57
C LYS A 92 -3.23 2.22 -7.84
N SER A 93 -2.14 1.50 -8.13
CA SER A 93 -2.04 0.62 -9.30
C SER A 93 -3.12 -0.46 -9.28
N GLN A 94 -3.32 -1.12 -8.13
CA GLN A 94 -4.35 -2.16 -7.97
C GLN A 94 -5.77 -1.64 -8.21
N THR A 95 -6.10 -0.44 -7.76
CA THR A 95 -7.41 0.17 -8.02
C THR A 95 -7.57 0.53 -9.50
N LEU A 96 -6.50 1.04 -10.13
CA LEU A 96 -6.52 1.37 -11.55
C LEU A 96 -6.59 0.12 -12.45
N ASP A 97 -6.02 -1.01 -12.03
CA ASP A 97 -6.21 -2.31 -12.69
C ASP A 97 -7.70 -2.69 -12.75
N GLN A 98 -8.40 -2.56 -11.62
CA GLN A 98 -9.84 -2.86 -11.57
C GLN A 98 -10.64 -1.90 -12.46
N LEU A 99 -10.28 -0.60 -12.46
CA LEU A 99 -10.92 0.39 -13.33
C LEU A 99 -10.67 0.09 -14.82
N GLU A 100 -9.48 -0.35 -15.21
CA GLU A 100 -9.16 -0.75 -16.59
C GLU A 100 -10.01 -1.94 -17.04
N ILE A 101 -10.19 -2.94 -16.14
CA ILE A 101 -11.08 -4.09 -16.39
C ILE A 101 -12.54 -3.64 -16.55
N ILE A 102 -13.02 -2.68 -15.74
CA ILE A 102 -14.38 -2.15 -15.83
C ILE A 102 -14.60 -1.44 -17.16
N LEU A 103 -13.65 -0.60 -17.60
CA LEU A 103 -13.76 0.10 -18.89
C LEU A 103 -13.75 -0.86 -20.09
N ASN A 104 -13.13 -2.04 -19.94
CA ASN A 104 -13.15 -3.15 -20.90
C ASN A 104 -12.85 -2.74 -22.35
N GLU A 105 -11.81 -1.93 -22.55
CA GLU A 105 -11.40 -1.46 -23.89
C GLU A 105 -9.94 -1.85 -24.20
N PRO A 106 -9.64 -2.28 -25.43
CA PRO A 106 -10.56 -2.51 -26.57
C PRO A 106 -11.30 -3.85 -26.46
N SER A 107 -12.62 -3.84 -26.72
CA SER A 107 -13.42 -5.06 -26.72
C SER A 107 -14.60 -4.98 -27.73
N THR A 108 -15.27 -6.11 -27.94
CA THR A 108 -16.49 -6.19 -28.76
C THR A 108 -17.78 -5.95 -27.94
N THR A 109 -17.64 -5.62 -26.66
CA THR A 109 -18.74 -5.35 -25.72
C THR A 109 -18.61 -3.99 -25.03
N GLY A 110 -17.51 -3.25 -25.28
CA GLY A 110 -17.26 -1.93 -24.71
C GLY A 110 -18.08 -0.81 -25.36
N ILE A 111 -17.99 0.38 -24.77
CA ILE A 111 -18.72 1.58 -25.24
C ILE A 111 -18.33 1.94 -26.68
N ASN A 112 -17.06 1.85 -27.06
CA ASN A 112 -16.64 2.16 -28.41
C ASN A 112 -17.31 1.26 -29.45
N PHE A 113 -17.43 -0.03 -29.17
CA PHE A 113 -18.08 -0.98 -30.07
C PHE A 113 -19.59 -0.67 -30.18
N THR A 114 -20.29 -0.57 -29.05
CA THR A 114 -21.74 -0.31 -29.04
C THR A 114 -22.11 1.04 -29.62
N LEU A 115 -21.29 2.07 -29.40
CA LEU A 115 -21.42 3.39 -30.03
C LEU A 115 -21.30 3.31 -31.58
N ASN A 116 -20.32 2.56 -32.06
CA ASN A 116 -20.15 2.35 -33.49
C ASN A 116 -21.34 1.58 -34.09
N GLU A 117 -21.84 0.56 -33.41
CA GLU A 117 -23.03 -0.20 -33.85
C GLU A 117 -24.27 0.69 -33.92
N MET A 118 -24.47 1.59 -32.94
CA MET A 118 -25.54 2.57 -32.97
C MET A 118 -25.43 3.48 -34.24
N PHE A 119 -24.27 4.09 -34.50
CA PHE A 119 -24.10 4.93 -35.67
C PHE A 119 -24.23 4.18 -37.00
N ASN A 120 -23.79 2.92 -37.07
CA ASN A 120 -23.97 2.04 -38.21
C ASN A 120 -25.47 1.73 -38.45
N ALA A 121 -26.24 1.50 -37.38
CA ALA A 121 -27.69 1.31 -37.50
C ALA A 121 -28.40 2.56 -38.05
N TRP A 122 -28.01 3.76 -37.63
CA TRP A 122 -28.50 5.01 -38.19
C TRP A 122 -28.14 5.19 -39.66
N GLN A 123 -26.92 4.79 -40.05
CA GLN A 123 -26.50 4.81 -41.46
C GLN A 123 -27.32 3.84 -42.30
N GLU A 124 -27.66 2.67 -41.78
CA GLU A 124 -28.48 1.71 -42.51
C GLU A 124 -29.94 2.19 -42.59
N LEU A 125 -30.49 2.77 -41.52
CA LEU A 125 -31.82 3.39 -41.54
C LEU A 125 -31.91 4.51 -42.59
N SER A 126 -30.84 5.28 -42.82
CA SER A 126 -30.83 6.36 -43.82
C SER A 126 -31.09 5.88 -45.27
N LYS A 127 -30.80 4.62 -45.56
CA LYS A 127 -31.03 3.99 -46.87
C LYS A 127 -32.48 3.48 -47.06
N ASN A 128 -33.13 3.10 -45.93
CA ASN A 128 -34.47 2.53 -45.90
C ASN A 128 -35.29 3.17 -44.76
N PRO A 129 -35.61 4.47 -44.83
CA PRO A 129 -36.13 5.25 -43.69
C PRO A 129 -37.56 4.83 -43.26
N GLU A 130 -38.31 4.19 -44.14
CA GLU A 130 -39.68 3.72 -43.87
C GLU A 130 -39.72 2.32 -43.22
N ASN A 131 -38.60 1.59 -43.27
CA ASN A 131 -38.56 0.22 -42.79
C ASN A 131 -38.61 0.16 -41.26
N LEU A 132 -39.74 -0.32 -40.73
CA LEU A 132 -39.91 -0.49 -39.26
C LEU A 132 -38.83 -1.37 -38.64
N SER A 133 -38.38 -2.44 -39.34
CA SER A 133 -37.32 -3.29 -38.84
C SER A 133 -36.00 -2.53 -38.67
N SER A 134 -35.65 -1.60 -39.58
CA SER A 134 -34.46 -0.75 -39.47
C SER A 134 -34.59 0.24 -38.32
N LYS A 135 -35.78 0.79 -38.05
CA LYS A 135 -36.06 1.65 -36.91
C LYS A 135 -35.91 0.87 -35.60
N THR A 136 -36.45 -0.36 -35.50
CA THR A 136 -36.27 -1.26 -34.35
C THR A 136 -34.81 -1.54 -34.11
N ILE A 137 -33.99 -1.81 -35.12
CA ILE A 137 -32.56 -2.04 -34.99
C ILE A 137 -31.86 -0.79 -34.38
N VAL A 138 -32.23 0.42 -34.79
CA VAL A 138 -31.68 1.65 -34.20
C VAL A 138 -32.02 1.76 -32.70
N VAL A 139 -33.27 1.49 -32.32
CA VAL A 139 -33.68 1.52 -30.93
C VAL A 139 -32.90 0.48 -30.10
N GLU A 140 -32.82 -0.76 -30.56
CA GLU A 140 -32.10 -1.84 -29.87
C GLU A 140 -30.61 -1.57 -29.73
N LYS A 141 -29.95 -1.01 -30.79
CA LYS A 141 -28.53 -0.63 -30.71
C LYS A 141 -28.29 0.58 -29.79
N SER A 142 -29.22 1.53 -29.78
CA SER A 142 -29.18 2.66 -28.84
C SER A 142 -29.40 2.22 -27.40
N LYS A 143 -30.32 1.27 -27.17
CA LYS A 143 -30.58 0.65 -25.87
C LYS A 143 -29.35 -0.11 -25.34
N ALA A 144 -28.74 -0.93 -26.19
CA ALA A 144 -27.51 -1.65 -25.83
C ALA A 144 -26.36 -0.70 -25.44
N LEU A 145 -26.21 0.42 -26.15
CA LEU A 145 -25.22 1.45 -25.79
C LEU A 145 -25.51 2.04 -24.40
N VAL A 146 -26.76 2.43 -24.16
CA VAL A 146 -27.18 3.01 -22.87
C VAL A 146 -27.00 2.02 -21.73
N GLU A 147 -27.37 0.77 -21.92
CA GLU A 147 -27.17 -0.31 -20.92
C GLU A 147 -25.69 -0.52 -20.63
N THR A 148 -24.82 -0.45 -21.65
CA THR A 148 -23.37 -0.56 -21.46
C THR A 148 -22.83 0.63 -20.65
N ILE A 149 -23.26 1.85 -20.94
CA ILE A 149 -22.86 3.07 -20.21
C ILE A 149 -23.31 2.96 -18.75
N ASN A 150 -24.58 2.62 -18.51
CA ASN A 150 -25.13 2.47 -17.14
C ASN A 150 -24.39 1.39 -16.36
N HIS A 151 -24.09 0.26 -17.01
CA HIS A 151 -23.37 -0.85 -16.37
C HIS A 151 -21.97 -0.42 -15.91
N ILE A 152 -21.18 0.20 -16.78
CA ILE A 152 -19.85 0.71 -16.47
C ILE A 152 -19.91 1.75 -15.35
N SER A 153 -20.86 2.69 -15.42
CA SER A 153 -21.03 3.73 -14.42
C SER A 153 -21.35 3.15 -13.03
N ASN A 154 -22.24 2.16 -12.96
CA ASN A 154 -22.56 1.45 -11.70
C ASN A 154 -21.36 0.65 -11.16
N GLN A 155 -20.55 0.05 -12.02
CA GLN A 155 -19.32 -0.63 -11.60
C GLN A 155 -18.28 0.33 -11.06
N ILE A 156 -18.12 1.52 -11.66
CA ILE A 156 -17.23 2.58 -11.13
C ILE A 156 -17.70 3.03 -9.73
N GLU A 157 -19.00 3.21 -9.52
CA GLU A 157 -19.55 3.55 -8.20
C GLU A 157 -19.27 2.44 -7.17
N SER A 158 -19.45 1.18 -7.56
CA SER A 158 -19.15 0.03 -6.70
C SER A 158 -17.66 -0.01 -6.33
N LEU A 159 -16.76 0.21 -7.29
CA LEU A 159 -15.32 0.27 -7.05
C LEU A 159 -14.94 1.44 -6.12
N LYS A 160 -15.59 2.58 -6.27
CA LYS A 160 -15.42 3.73 -5.37
C LYS A 160 -15.85 3.43 -3.95
N PHE A 161 -16.99 2.72 -3.78
CA PHE A 161 -17.44 2.26 -2.48
C PHE A 161 -16.44 1.28 -1.84
N GLU A 162 -15.98 0.27 -2.59
CA GLU A 162 -14.97 -0.68 -2.13
C GLU A 162 -13.65 0.01 -1.74
N THR A 163 -13.20 0.98 -2.54
CA THR A 163 -11.99 1.76 -2.24
C THR A 163 -12.13 2.55 -0.95
N ASN A 164 -13.30 3.15 -0.69
CA ASN A 164 -13.59 3.83 0.58
C ASN A 164 -13.60 2.85 1.77
N ASP A 165 -14.13 1.64 1.58
CA ASP A 165 -14.11 0.60 2.61
C ASP A 165 -12.67 0.15 2.93
N GLN A 166 -11.80 0.03 1.91
CA GLN A 166 -10.37 -0.23 2.11
C GLN A 166 -9.69 0.88 2.94
N ILE A 167 -10.05 2.14 2.75
CA ILE A 167 -9.54 3.24 3.60
C ILE A 167 -9.97 3.03 5.05
N ASN A 168 -11.25 2.75 5.31
CA ASN A 168 -11.76 2.53 6.66
C ASN A 168 -11.08 1.33 7.34
N LYS A 169 -10.88 0.24 6.61
CA LYS A 169 -10.14 -0.93 7.09
C LYS A 169 -8.70 -0.57 7.46
N ASN A 170 -7.99 0.18 6.61
CA ASN A 170 -6.62 0.62 6.89
C ASN A 170 -6.55 1.55 8.12
N ILE A 171 -7.57 2.38 8.39
CA ILE A 171 -7.66 3.17 9.62
C ILE A 171 -7.75 2.26 10.86
N LEU A 172 -8.56 1.20 10.80
CA LEU A 172 -8.68 0.23 11.89
C LEU A 172 -7.36 -0.53 12.11
N ASP A 173 -6.72 -0.97 11.02
CA ASP A 173 -5.43 -1.66 11.07
C ASP A 173 -4.32 -0.75 11.64
N PHE A 174 -4.30 0.53 11.25
CA PHE A 174 -3.41 1.55 11.81
C PHE A 174 -3.57 1.64 13.33
N ASN A 175 -4.80 1.86 13.80
CA ASN A 175 -5.09 1.99 15.23
C ASN A 175 -4.74 0.73 16.02
N SER A 176 -5.03 -0.45 15.46
CA SER A 176 -4.67 -1.75 16.08
C SER A 176 -3.16 -1.93 16.18
N THR A 177 -2.41 -1.53 15.13
CA THR A 177 -0.95 -1.62 15.12
C THR A 177 -0.34 -0.66 16.15
N VAL A 178 -0.86 0.57 16.27
CA VAL A 178 -0.45 1.53 17.32
C VAL A 178 -0.70 0.96 18.72
N GLU A 179 -1.83 0.28 18.95
CA GLU A 179 -2.14 -0.36 20.23
C GLU A 179 -1.15 -1.49 20.57
N LYS A 180 -0.75 -2.30 19.60
CA LYS A 180 0.28 -3.34 19.77
C LYS A 180 1.65 -2.71 20.10
N ILE A 181 2.02 -1.61 19.44
CA ILE A 181 3.26 -0.88 19.73
C ILE A 181 3.22 -0.28 21.13
N GLU A 182 2.09 0.27 21.59
CA GLU A 182 1.92 0.76 22.96
C GLU A 182 2.16 -0.36 23.98
N ALA A 183 1.59 -1.55 23.74
CA ALA A 183 1.78 -2.71 24.62
C ALA A 183 3.25 -3.14 24.69
N LEU A 184 3.96 -3.16 23.54
CA LEU A 184 5.40 -3.43 23.49
C LEU A 184 6.20 -2.33 24.19
N ASN A 185 5.87 -1.05 24.02
CA ASN A 185 6.52 0.06 24.71
C ASN A 185 6.47 -0.10 26.23
N LYS A 186 5.34 -0.56 26.79
CA LYS A 186 5.21 -0.85 28.23
C LYS A 186 6.13 -1.97 28.67
N GLN A 187 6.25 -3.04 27.87
CA GLN A 187 7.15 -4.17 28.17
C GLN A 187 8.62 -3.74 28.07
N ILE A 188 8.99 -3.02 27.01
CA ILE A 188 10.34 -2.47 26.81
C ILE A 188 10.73 -1.58 27.98
N PHE A 189 9.88 -0.66 28.40
CA PHE A 189 10.11 0.21 29.53
C PHE A 189 10.40 -0.58 30.82
N ASN A 190 9.58 -1.58 31.14
CA ASN A 190 9.72 -2.39 32.36
C ASN A 190 11.05 -3.16 32.44
N ILE A 191 11.64 -3.49 31.28
CA ILE A 191 12.94 -4.19 31.23
C ILE A 191 14.08 -3.16 31.23
N THR A 192 13.96 -2.10 30.43
CA THR A 192 15.03 -1.09 30.26
C THR A 192 15.29 -0.31 31.55
N VAL A 193 14.27 -0.02 32.36
CA VAL A 193 14.42 0.63 33.67
C VAL A 193 15.30 -0.20 34.62
N LYS A 194 15.36 -1.53 34.46
CA LYS A 194 16.25 -2.42 35.23
C LYS A 194 17.67 -2.47 34.68
N GLY A 195 17.97 -1.75 33.59
CA GLY A 195 19.27 -1.73 32.93
C GLY A 195 19.51 -2.89 31.97
N GLU A 196 18.46 -3.63 31.59
CA GLU A 196 18.50 -4.73 30.62
C GLU A 196 18.04 -4.28 29.26
N VAL A 197 18.48 -4.97 28.19
CA VAL A 197 18.11 -4.65 26.79
C VAL A 197 17.16 -5.74 26.24
N PRO A 198 15.89 -5.41 25.95
CA PRO A 198 14.91 -6.39 25.48
C PRO A 198 14.96 -6.55 23.94
N ASN A 199 16.02 -7.18 23.44
CA ASN A 199 16.32 -7.24 21.99
C ASN A 199 15.14 -7.75 21.14
N ASP A 200 14.51 -8.86 21.54
CA ASP A 200 13.42 -9.47 20.76
C ASP A 200 12.15 -8.60 20.72
N LEU A 201 11.87 -7.86 21.80
CA LEU A 201 10.75 -6.90 21.83
C LEU A 201 11.03 -5.69 20.94
N LEU A 202 12.28 -5.27 20.86
CA LEU A 202 12.70 -4.19 19.98
C LEU A 202 12.59 -4.62 18.50
N ASP A 203 12.89 -5.87 18.16
CA ASP A 203 12.70 -6.42 16.81
C ASP A 203 11.22 -6.50 16.44
N GLN A 204 10.37 -6.99 17.33
CA GLN A 204 8.92 -7.02 17.14
C GLN A 204 8.34 -5.61 16.95
N ARG A 205 8.81 -4.63 17.74
CA ARG A 205 8.40 -3.23 17.58
C ARG A 205 8.79 -2.67 16.21
N ASP A 206 10.02 -2.93 15.77
CA ASP A 206 10.55 -2.42 14.51
C ASP A 206 9.78 -3.03 13.30
N LEU A 207 9.34 -4.28 13.40
CA LEU A 207 8.45 -4.91 12.42
C LEU A 207 7.08 -4.22 12.38
N LEU A 208 6.45 -3.99 13.53
CA LEU A 208 5.18 -3.27 13.60
C LEU A 208 5.29 -1.82 13.10
N LEU A 209 6.42 -1.15 13.32
CA LEU A 209 6.68 0.19 12.78
C LEU A 209 6.81 0.18 11.25
N LYS A 210 7.39 -0.87 10.67
CA LYS A 210 7.41 -1.09 9.21
C LYS A 210 5.98 -1.29 8.68
N ASP A 211 5.18 -2.13 9.34
CA ASP A 211 3.78 -2.37 8.97
C ASP A 211 2.95 -1.09 9.06
N LEU A 212 3.12 -0.31 10.13
CA LEU A 212 2.45 0.97 10.31
C LEU A 212 2.81 1.95 9.19
N SER A 213 4.09 2.00 8.79
CA SER A 213 4.56 2.85 7.69
C SER A 213 3.98 2.47 6.33
N SER A 214 3.56 1.24 6.13
CA SER A 214 2.88 0.79 4.91
C SER A 214 1.49 1.41 4.77
N ILE A 215 0.81 1.67 5.90
CA ILE A 215 -0.55 2.21 5.94
C ILE A 215 -0.52 3.73 5.75
N ALA A 216 0.32 4.41 6.52
CA ALA A 216 0.54 5.85 6.43
C ALA A 216 1.98 6.19 6.86
N LYS A 217 2.60 7.21 6.26
CA LYS A 217 3.92 7.65 6.66
C LYS A 217 3.89 8.24 8.05
N VAL A 218 4.65 7.64 8.95
CA VAL A 218 4.82 8.10 10.33
C VAL A 218 6.27 8.53 10.59
N ASP A 219 6.44 9.56 11.39
CA ASP A 219 7.74 9.91 11.95
C ASP A 219 7.90 9.22 13.30
N VAL A 220 9.05 8.56 13.48
CA VAL A 220 9.34 7.74 14.66
C VAL A 220 10.58 8.28 15.34
N SER A 221 10.46 8.56 16.62
CA SER A 221 11.55 8.85 17.57
C SER A 221 11.51 7.89 18.74
N TYR A 222 12.54 7.92 19.57
CA TYR A 222 12.65 7.04 20.74
C TYR A 222 12.99 7.85 21.96
N ASP A 223 12.33 7.55 23.06
CA ASP A 223 12.63 8.14 24.35
C ASP A 223 13.92 7.52 24.99
N PRO A 224 14.43 8.06 26.10
CA PRO A 224 15.62 7.53 26.78
C PRO A 224 15.50 6.06 27.25
N TYR A 225 14.29 5.54 27.35
CA TYR A 225 14.00 4.16 27.73
C TYR A 225 13.74 3.23 26.56
N GLY A 226 13.89 3.73 25.32
CA GLY A 226 13.72 2.98 24.09
C GLY A 226 12.27 2.76 23.65
N ARG A 227 11.30 3.47 24.26
CA ARG A 227 9.90 3.46 23.77
C ARG A 227 9.81 4.24 22.47
N ALA A 228 9.05 3.74 21.51
CA ALA A 228 8.77 4.45 20.27
C ALA A 228 7.75 5.57 20.51
N GLU A 229 8.07 6.75 20.05
CA GLU A 229 7.17 7.89 19.90
C GLU A 229 6.83 8.06 18.43
N ILE A 230 5.54 8.17 18.10
CA ILE A 230 5.01 8.13 16.74
C ILE A 230 4.23 9.40 16.48
N GLU A 231 4.58 10.10 15.43
CA GLU A 231 3.87 11.26 14.92
C GLU A 231 3.39 11.02 13.49
N LEU A 232 2.22 11.59 13.16
CA LEU A 232 1.67 11.63 11.82
C LEU A 232 1.33 13.08 11.48
N ASP A 233 1.95 13.62 10.44
CA ASP A 233 1.81 15.03 10.03
C ASP A 233 2.10 16.02 11.18
N GLY A 234 3.10 15.71 12.02
CA GLY A 234 3.48 16.52 13.18
C GLY A 234 2.57 16.42 14.41
N ASN A 235 1.53 15.56 14.35
CA ASN A 235 0.62 15.32 15.46
C ASN A 235 0.95 13.99 16.15
N ALA A 236 1.00 14.02 17.50
CA ALA A 236 1.34 12.84 18.29
C ALA A 236 0.24 11.79 18.19
N VAL A 237 0.61 10.61 17.66
CA VAL A 237 -0.22 9.40 17.65
C VAL A 237 0.00 8.59 18.92
N LEU A 238 1.29 8.39 19.26
CA LEU A 238 1.71 7.63 20.44
C LEU A 238 2.95 8.27 21.04
N ASN A 239 2.93 8.51 22.35
CA ASN A 239 4.08 8.85 23.15
C ASN A 239 3.95 8.25 24.56
N ALA A 240 4.80 8.70 25.50
CA ALA A 240 4.78 8.20 26.89
C ALA A 240 3.45 8.46 27.63
N GLU A 241 2.72 9.49 27.24
CA GLU A 241 1.56 10.02 27.96
C GLU A 241 0.24 9.85 27.21
N VAL A 242 0.29 9.85 25.87
CA VAL A 242 -0.88 9.95 25.02
C VAL A 242 -0.89 8.86 23.95
N ARG A 243 -2.06 8.29 23.72
CA ARG A 243 -2.40 7.52 22.52
C ARG A 243 -3.65 8.14 21.88
N ASN A 244 -3.48 8.73 20.71
CA ASN A 244 -4.55 9.26 19.88
C ASN A 244 -4.87 8.28 18.74
N LYS A 245 -6.16 8.21 18.39
CA LYS A 245 -6.61 7.40 17.25
C LYS A 245 -6.58 8.24 15.98
N LEU A 246 -6.22 7.57 14.88
CA LEU A 246 -6.52 8.07 13.55
C LEU A 246 -8.00 7.82 13.28
N ASP A 247 -8.72 8.85 12.86
CA ASP A 247 -10.14 8.77 12.52
C ASP A 247 -10.42 9.54 11.22
N ARG A 248 -11.58 9.30 10.63
CA ARG A 248 -12.06 10.02 9.45
C ARG A 248 -13.46 10.55 9.75
N ASN A 249 -13.61 11.87 9.69
CA ASN A 249 -14.89 12.52 9.96
C ASN A 249 -15.88 12.35 8.79
N SER A 250 -17.14 12.81 9.01
CA SER A 250 -18.21 12.78 8.00
C SER A 250 -17.87 13.54 6.71
N ASP A 251 -16.97 14.53 6.79
CA ASP A 251 -16.53 15.34 5.65
C ASP A 251 -15.39 14.67 4.87
N GLY A 252 -14.98 13.45 5.27
CA GLY A 252 -13.91 12.69 4.63
C GLY A 252 -12.50 13.10 5.05
N LYS A 253 -12.34 14.03 5.99
CA LYS A 253 -11.06 14.51 6.50
C LYS A 253 -10.53 13.62 7.61
N PHE A 254 -9.22 13.46 7.66
CA PHE A 254 -8.54 12.67 8.69
C PHE A 254 -8.24 13.52 9.91
N THR A 255 -8.38 12.92 11.09
CA THR A 255 -8.09 13.57 12.36
C THR A 255 -7.28 12.67 13.28
N ILE A 256 -6.43 13.28 14.10
CA ILE A 256 -5.77 12.66 15.25
C ILE A 256 -6.21 13.43 16.49
N GLY A 257 -7.03 12.79 17.32
CA GLY A 257 -7.68 13.49 18.42
C GLY A 257 -8.60 14.60 17.91
N ALA A 258 -8.26 15.87 18.19
CA ALA A 258 -9.01 17.04 17.73
C ALA A 258 -8.44 17.70 16.47
N ASP A 259 -7.23 17.34 16.06
CA ASP A 259 -6.47 18.02 15.01
C ASP A 259 -6.73 17.38 13.65
N GLU A 260 -7.00 18.21 12.63
CA GLU A 260 -7.12 17.78 11.24
C GLU A 260 -5.70 17.57 10.67
N ILE A 261 -5.49 16.42 9.99
CA ILE A 261 -4.21 16.01 9.43
C ILE A 261 -4.31 15.68 7.94
N LYS A 262 -3.16 15.64 7.27
CA LYS A 262 -3.04 15.19 5.89
C LYS A 262 -2.21 13.91 5.81
N ILE A 263 -2.72 12.92 5.12
CA ILE A 263 -1.97 11.70 4.80
C ILE A 263 -1.05 12.00 3.60
N SER A 264 0.25 11.98 3.80
CA SER A 264 1.25 12.33 2.77
C SER A 264 1.60 11.17 1.84
N THR A 265 1.77 9.95 2.38
CA THR A 265 2.08 8.71 1.66
C THR A 265 1.47 7.50 2.37
N GLY A 266 1.63 6.29 1.82
CA GLY A 266 1.08 5.04 2.35
C GLY A 266 -0.19 4.60 1.61
N ARG A 267 -0.68 3.40 1.93
CA ARG A 267 -1.86 2.81 1.27
C ARG A 267 -3.08 3.73 1.30
N ILE A 268 -3.34 4.37 2.43
CA ILE A 268 -4.47 5.31 2.54
C ILE A 268 -4.35 6.42 1.50
N LYS A 269 -3.16 6.99 1.30
CA LYS A 269 -2.93 8.03 0.29
C LYS A 269 -3.14 7.49 -1.13
N GLY A 270 -2.68 6.26 -1.41
CA GLY A 270 -2.91 5.60 -2.70
C GLY A 270 -4.40 5.45 -3.02
N TYR A 271 -5.19 5.00 -2.05
CA TYR A 271 -6.65 4.89 -2.21
C TYR A 271 -7.34 6.25 -2.39
N LEU A 272 -6.90 7.30 -1.66
CA LEU A 272 -7.43 8.65 -1.86
C LEU A 272 -7.20 9.16 -3.28
N GLU A 273 -5.97 9.00 -3.79
CA GLU A 273 -5.65 9.39 -5.17
C GLU A 273 -6.42 8.55 -6.20
N SER A 274 -6.72 7.30 -5.88
CA SER A 274 -7.58 6.46 -6.73
C SER A 274 -9.01 6.96 -6.75
N ILE A 275 -9.57 7.38 -5.62
CA ILE A 275 -10.93 7.97 -5.54
C ILE A 275 -10.98 9.25 -6.39
N ASP A 276 -9.98 10.12 -6.32
CA ASP A 276 -9.92 11.33 -7.15
C ASP A 276 -9.97 11.01 -8.65
N ILE A 277 -9.29 9.91 -9.06
CA ILE A 277 -9.31 9.44 -10.46
C ILE A 277 -10.68 8.85 -10.81
N LEU A 278 -11.28 8.05 -9.93
CA LEU A 278 -12.62 7.48 -10.13
C LEU A 278 -13.66 8.58 -10.28
N ASP A 279 -13.60 9.64 -9.47
CA ASP A 279 -14.47 10.82 -9.56
C ASP A 279 -14.29 11.57 -10.90
N ASP A 280 -13.05 11.75 -11.36
CA ASP A 280 -12.76 12.37 -12.67
C ASP A 280 -13.30 11.53 -13.84
N VAL A 281 -13.15 10.19 -13.74
CA VAL A 281 -13.67 9.26 -14.77
C VAL A 281 -15.20 9.24 -14.77
N GLU A 282 -15.85 9.16 -13.61
CA GLU A 282 -17.32 9.22 -13.48
C GLU A 282 -17.86 10.51 -14.11
N LYS A 283 -17.31 11.66 -13.75
CA LYS A 283 -17.69 12.94 -14.31
C LYS A 283 -17.52 13.01 -15.83
N LYS A 284 -16.41 12.51 -16.35
CA LYS A 284 -16.16 12.51 -17.81
C LYS A 284 -17.07 11.54 -18.56
N LEU A 285 -17.47 10.44 -17.93
CA LEU A 285 -18.45 9.52 -18.47
C LEU A 285 -19.85 10.16 -18.50
N ASP A 286 -20.21 10.92 -17.47
CA ASP A 286 -21.44 11.73 -17.45
C ASP A 286 -21.42 12.79 -18.58
N ASP A 287 -20.31 13.53 -18.71
CA ASP A 287 -20.14 14.54 -19.77
C ASP A 287 -20.20 13.91 -21.17
N PHE A 288 -19.60 12.73 -21.36
CA PHE A 288 -19.67 11.98 -22.60
C PHE A 288 -21.10 11.55 -22.93
N ALA A 289 -21.80 10.94 -21.98
CA ALA A 289 -23.17 10.44 -22.16
C ALA A 289 -24.12 11.59 -22.46
N LYS A 290 -24.00 12.70 -21.72
CA LYS A 290 -24.80 13.92 -21.93
C LYS A 290 -24.55 14.56 -23.31
N GLU A 291 -23.30 14.69 -23.70
CA GLU A 291 -22.93 15.26 -25.00
C GLU A 291 -23.45 14.38 -26.15
N MET A 292 -23.22 13.07 -26.08
CA MET A 292 -23.71 12.11 -27.09
C MET A 292 -25.22 12.20 -27.21
N ALA A 293 -25.96 12.16 -26.11
CA ALA A 293 -27.42 12.25 -26.11
C ALA A 293 -27.92 13.58 -26.63
N THR A 294 -27.31 14.70 -26.20
CA THR A 294 -27.69 16.05 -26.66
C THR A 294 -27.49 16.22 -28.17
N GLN A 295 -26.35 15.75 -28.70
CA GLN A 295 -26.09 15.85 -30.16
C GLN A 295 -27.06 14.99 -30.96
N VAL A 296 -27.39 13.78 -30.50
CA VAL A 296 -28.35 12.91 -31.21
C VAL A 296 -29.75 13.48 -31.09
N ASN A 297 -30.21 13.88 -29.93
CA ASN A 297 -31.53 14.47 -29.70
C ASN A 297 -31.72 15.76 -30.51
N SER A 298 -30.70 16.63 -30.57
CA SER A 298 -30.79 17.89 -31.34
C SER A 298 -31.00 17.69 -32.84
N VAL A 299 -30.53 16.58 -33.41
CA VAL A 299 -30.77 16.22 -34.81
C VAL A 299 -32.10 15.48 -34.97
N HIS A 300 -32.42 14.55 -34.03
CA HIS A 300 -33.62 13.73 -34.08
C HIS A 300 -34.90 14.57 -33.85
N ASN A 301 -34.86 15.45 -32.87
CA ASN A 301 -35.97 16.31 -32.46
C ASN A 301 -35.47 17.77 -32.37
N PRO A 302 -35.41 18.52 -33.49
CA PRO A 302 -34.90 19.89 -33.48
C PRO A 302 -35.87 20.92 -32.85
N GLY A 303 -37.05 20.49 -32.39
CA GLY A 303 -38.10 21.36 -31.82
C GLY A 303 -39.10 21.82 -32.85
N PRO A 304 -40.05 22.71 -32.47
CA PRO A 304 -41.11 23.17 -33.35
C PRO A 304 -40.60 23.74 -34.67
N PRO A 305 -41.24 23.44 -35.81
CA PRO A 305 -42.57 22.80 -35.95
C PRO A 305 -42.58 21.26 -35.89
N HIS A 306 -41.49 20.62 -35.53
CA HIS A 306 -41.38 19.15 -35.44
C HIS A 306 -41.73 18.68 -34.03
N ASP A 307 -42.91 18.11 -33.86
CA ASP A 307 -43.39 17.48 -32.61
C ASP A 307 -42.84 16.03 -32.52
N GLY A 308 -41.52 15.91 -32.36
CA GLY A 308 -40.86 14.62 -32.18
C GLY A 308 -40.56 14.35 -30.70
N TYR A 309 -40.16 13.13 -30.41
CA TYR A 309 -39.66 12.73 -29.08
C TYR A 309 -38.13 12.70 -29.08
N ASP A 310 -37.53 13.11 -27.99
CA ASP A 310 -36.10 12.87 -27.75
C ASP A 310 -35.87 11.36 -27.62
N ILE A 311 -34.78 10.87 -28.22
CA ILE A 311 -34.42 9.44 -28.12
C ILE A 311 -33.89 9.11 -26.73
N PHE A 312 -32.97 9.93 -26.25
CA PHE A 312 -32.36 9.77 -24.94
C PHE A 312 -32.98 10.75 -23.92
N VAL A 313 -33.36 10.23 -22.78
CA VAL A 313 -33.89 11.00 -21.64
C VAL A 313 -33.07 10.73 -20.39
N ASP A 314 -33.26 11.55 -19.33
CA ASP A 314 -32.54 11.49 -18.08
C ASP A 314 -31.01 11.57 -18.27
N ILE A 315 -30.60 12.46 -19.19
CA ILE A 315 -29.23 12.57 -19.72
C ILE A 315 -28.23 13.26 -18.77
N ASP A 316 -28.64 13.65 -17.56
CA ASP A 316 -27.77 14.37 -16.62
C ASP A 316 -26.69 13.49 -15.98
N SER A 317 -26.87 12.17 -15.99
CA SER A 317 -25.89 11.21 -15.49
C SER A 317 -25.82 9.96 -16.36
N SER A 318 -24.62 9.42 -16.50
CA SER A 318 -24.35 8.15 -17.17
C SER A 318 -25.07 6.95 -16.51
N LYS A 319 -25.49 7.08 -15.24
CA LYS A 319 -26.27 6.07 -14.51
C LYS A 319 -27.76 6.12 -14.85
N SER A 320 -28.28 7.28 -15.20
CA SER A 320 -29.72 7.52 -15.36
C SER A 320 -30.16 7.58 -16.81
N ILE A 321 -29.24 7.80 -17.77
CA ILE A 321 -29.54 7.89 -19.18
C ILE A 321 -30.32 6.65 -19.64
N ARG A 322 -31.39 6.87 -20.41
CA ARG A 322 -32.22 5.78 -20.95
C ARG A 322 -32.86 6.18 -22.26
N ILE A 323 -33.41 5.19 -22.97
CA ILE A 323 -34.25 5.44 -24.14
C ILE A 323 -35.61 5.97 -23.67
N ASN A 324 -36.16 6.88 -24.43
CA ASN A 324 -37.50 7.41 -24.18
C ASN A 324 -38.53 6.29 -24.26
N HIS A 325 -39.36 6.14 -23.24
CA HIS A 325 -40.37 5.11 -23.12
C HIS A 325 -41.33 5.06 -24.34
N PHE A 326 -41.74 6.22 -24.84
CA PHE A 326 -42.62 6.26 -26.01
C PHE A 326 -41.98 5.67 -27.26
N ILE A 327 -40.68 5.90 -27.46
CA ILE A 327 -39.91 5.32 -28.58
C ILE A 327 -39.67 3.83 -28.38
N ASP A 328 -39.45 3.39 -27.13
CA ASP A 328 -39.26 1.96 -26.76
C ASP A 328 -40.56 1.15 -27.01
N GLU A 329 -41.75 1.75 -26.76
CA GLU A 329 -43.05 1.13 -27.01
C GLU A 329 -43.44 1.14 -28.49
N ASP A 330 -43.16 2.26 -29.19
CA ASP A 330 -43.47 2.42 -30.63
C ASP A 330 -42.26 2.92 -31.40
N ASN A 331 -41.50 1.99 -31.97
CA ASN A 331 -40.30 2.28 -32.77
C ASN A 331 -40.62 3.06 -34.05
N SER A 332 -41.89 3.17 -34.48
CA SER A 332 -42.29 3.99 -35.64
C SER A 332 -42.03 5.47 -35.40
N LEU A 333 -41.98 5.90 -34.14
CA LEU A 333 -41.70 7.28 -33.70
C LEU A 333 -40.26 7.74 -33.97
N ILE A 334 -39.34 6.83 -34.39
CA ILE A 334 -38.02 7.23 -34.88
C ILE A 334 -38.15 8.07 -36.15
N SER A 335 -37.69 9.31 -36.07
CA SER A 335 -37.70 10.26 -37.18
C SER A 335 -36.46 10.07 -38.05
N ALA A 336 -36.63 9.55 -39.25
CA ALA A 336 -35.56 9.30 -40.22
C ALA A 336 -35.31 10.44 -41.21
N GLY A 337 -36.35 11.19 -41.55
CA GLY A 337 -36.34 12.27 -42.55
C GLY A 337 -37.01 13.58 -42.11
N GLY A 338 -36.95 14.61 -42.96
CA GLY A 338 -37.67 15.85 -42.82
C GLY A 338 -37.00 16.95 -42.01
N ASN A 339 -36.24 17.84 -42.68
CA ASN A 339 -35.83 19.14 -42.14
C ASN A 339 -36.61 20.32 -42.76
N SER A 340 -37.62 20.08 -43.61
CA SER A 340 -38.40 21.16 -44.27
C SER A 340 -39.84 21.22 -43.75
N GLU A 341 -40.40 22.43 -43.72
CA GLU A 341 -41.75 22.76 -43.30
C GLU A 341 -42.85 22.13 -44.20
N SER A 342 -42.49 21.44 -45.23
CA SER A 342 -43.42 20.79 -46.13
C SER A 342 -43.17 19.29 -46.20
N THR A 343 -44.12 18.51 -45.65
CA THR A 343 -44.32 17.07 -45.89
C THR A 343 -43.04 16.27 -46.06
N SER A 344 -42.69 15.48 -45.02
CA SER A 344 -41.62 14.48 -45.20
C SER A 344 -41.95 13.66 -46.44
N GLU A 345 -41.11 13.80 -47.46
CA GLU A 345 -41.26 12.95 -48.64
C GLU A 345 -41.01 11.52 -48.19
N ILE A 346 -41.92 10.63 -48.60
CA ILE A 346 -41.77 9.20 -48.41
C ILE A 346 -40.39 8.80 -48.94
N GLY A 347 -39.54 8.20 -48.10
CA GLY A 347 -38.16 7.82 -48.45
C GLY A 347 -37.05 8.80 -48.05
N ASP A 348 -37.35 9.91 -47.38
CA ASP A 348 -36.32 10.82 -46.87
C ASP A 348 -35.58 10.25 -45.65
N GLY A 349 -34.27 9.96 -45.78
CA GLY A 349 -33.38 9.47 -44.75
C GLY A 349 -32.33 10.49 -44.29
N ASN A 350 -32.48 11.77 -44.62
CA ASN A 350 -31.44 12.79 -44.37
C ASN A 350 -31.14 12.97 -42.89
N ARG A 351 -32.13 12.94 -42.00
CA ARG A 351 -31.95 13.07 -40.56
C ARG A 351 -31.17 11.87 -39.98
N ALA A 352 -31.53 10.65 -40.39
CA ALA A 352 -30.79 9.45 -40.01
C ALA A 352 -29.33 9.50 -40.51
N LEU A 353 -29.10 10.03 -41.73
CA LEU A 353 -27.75 10.23 -42.25
C LEU A 353 -26.97 11.28 -41.43
N GLU A 354 -27.61 12.38 -41.06
CA GLU A 354 -26.98 13.40 -40.22
C GLU A 354 -26.59 12.85 -38.84
N ILE A 355 -27.45 12.06 -38.19
CA ILE A 355 -27.12 11.38 -36.94
C ILE A 355 -25.93 10.44 -37.13
N SER A 356 -25.90 9.66 -38.20
CA SER A 356 -24.76 8.78 -38.48
C SER A 356 -23.43 9.53 -38.65
N LYS A 357 -23.48 10.77 -39.19
CA LYS A 357 -22.31 11.65 -39.37
C LYS A 357 -21.80 12.25 -38.06
N LEU A 358 -22.63 12.29 -36.99
CA LEU A 358 -22.19 12.77 -35.66
C LEU A 358 -20.97 11.99 -35.12
N ARG A 359 -20.80 10.75 -35.59
CA ARG A 359 -19.60 9.94 -35.28
C ARG A 359 -18.30 10.70 -35.57
N ASN A 360 -18.26 11.43 -36.70
CA ASN A 360 -17.06 12.13 -37.16
C ASN A 360 -17.19 13.66 -37.03
N LYS A 361 -18.31 14.15 -36.49
CA LYS A 361 -18.54 15.59 -36.32
C LYS A 361 -17.61 16.13 -35.25
N VAL A 362 -16.88 17.18 -35.60
CA VAL A 362 -16.06 17.93 -34.65
C VAL A 362 -17.00 18.79 -33.81
N LEU A 363 -16.95 18.63 -32.51
CA LEU A 363 -17.70 19.37 -31.51
C LEU A 363 -17.06 20.75 -31.26
N SER A 364 -17.72 21.59 -30.47
CA SER A 364 -17.25 22.94 -30.13
C SER A 364 -15.88 22.97 -29.41
N ASP A 365 -15.51 21.91 -28.75
CA ASP A 365 -14.23 21.73 -28.06
C ASP A 365 -13.11 21.12 -28.94
N GLY A 366 -13.38 20.89 -30.23
CA GLY A 366 -12.45 20.31 -31.18
C GLY A 366 -12.32 18.79 -31.12
N SER A 367 -13.10 18.11 -30.27
CA SER A 367 -13.13 16.65 -30.13
C SER A 367 -14.24 16.02 -30.98
N THR A 368 -14.31 14.69 -31.06
CA THR A 368 -15.46 13.94 -31.58
C THR A 368 -16.05 13.11 -30.45
N ILE A 369 -17.31 12.65 -30.58
CA ILE A 369 -17.97 11.82 -29.58
C ILE A 369 -17.11 10.58 -29.23
N PRO A 370 -16.64 9.77 -30.18
CA PRO A 370 -15.77 8.62 -29.83
C PRO A 370 -14.46 9.03 -29.19
N ARG A 371 -13.88 10.18 -29.56
CA ARG A 371 -12.63 10.65 -28.98
C ARG A 371 -12.78 11.02 -27.52
N LYS A 372 -13.89 11.60 -27.09
CA LYS A 372 -14.14 11.92 -25.67
C LYS A 372 -14.04 10.67 -24.80
N TYR A 373 -14.63 9.57 -25.23
CA TYR A 373 -14.52 8.31 -24.49
C TYR A 373 -13.10 7.71 -24.55
N ASN A 374 -12.48 7.72 -25.73
CA ASN A 374 -11.09 7.26 -25.87
C ASN A 374 -10.11 8.04 -25.00
N ASP A 375 -10.34 9.33 -24.78
CA ASP A 375 -9.53 10.17 -23.91
C ASP A 375 -9.67 9.74 -22.43
N ILE A 376 -10.84 9.23 -22.01
CA ILE A 376 -11.03 8.63 -20.67
C ILE A 376 -10.14 7.38 -20.53
N VAL A 377 -10.30 6.43 -21.46
CA VAL A 377 -9.55 5.16 -21.45
C VAL A 377 -8.04 5.41 -21.48
N THR A 378 -7.59 6.30 -22.38
CA THR A 378 -6.18 6.64 -22.53
C THR A 378 -5.61 7.24 -21.24
N ARG A 379 -6.35 8.13 -20.56
CA ARG A 379 -5.92 8.77 -19.33
C ARG A 379 -5.77 7.76 -18.20
N VAL A 380 -6.73 6.83 -18.07
CA VAL A 380 -6.64 5.74 -17.08
C VAL A 380 -5.42 4.86 -17.35
N GLY A 381 -5.21 4.44 -18.60
CA GLY A 381 -4.06 3.65 -19.00
C GLY A 381 -2.71 4.35 -18.73
N ILE A 382 -2.60 5.66 -19.00
CA ILE A 382 -1.39 6.44 -18.68
C ILE A 382 -1.19 6.51 -17.17
N SER A 383 -2.24 6.78 -16.38
CA SER A 383 -2.14 6.87 -14.92
C SER A 383 -1.73 5.53 -14.29
N LYS A 384 -2.27 4.42 -14.82
CA LYS A 384 -1.88 3.06 -14.43
C LYS A 384 -0.41 2.80 -14.77
N GLN A 385 0.00 3.00 -16.01
CA GLN A 385 1.37 2.77 -16.44
C GLN A 385 2.39 3.60 -15.62
N GLN A 386 2.06 4.85 -15.28
CA GLN A 386 2.89 5.67 -14.40
C GLN A 386 3.00 5.06 -13.01
N SER A 387 1.89 4.59 -12.43
CA SER A 387 1.87 3.95 -11.11
C SER A 387 2.69 2.66 -11.13
N ASP A 388 2.54 1.80 -12.12
CA ASP A 388 3.29 0.55 -12.29
C ASP A 388 4.80 0.79 -12.40
N ASN A 389 5.20 1.79 -13.18
CA ASN A 389 6.62 2.15 -13.31
C ASN A 389 7.21 2.64 -11.98
N ILE A 390 6.43 3.40 -11.19
CA ILE A 390 6.89 3.85 -9.88
C ILE A 390 6.95 2.67 -8.91
N VAL A 391 5.95 1.79 -8.89
CA VAL A 391 5.95 0.55 -8.08
C VAL A 391 7.21 -0.26 -8.37
N ALA A 392 7.51 -0.54 -9.64
CA ALA A 392 8.69 -1.30 -10.02
C ALA A 392 10.01 -0.64 -9.56
N ASN A 393 10.12 0.69 -9.69
CA ASN A 393 11.29 1.43 -9.23
C ASN A 393 11.44 1.41 -7.70
N GLN A 394 10.32 1.59 -6.97
CA GLN A 394 10.31 1.57 -5.52
C GLN A 394 10.61 0.17 -4.97
N GLU A 395 10.11 -0.88 -5.62
CA GLU A 395 10.40 -2.27 -5.27
C GLU A 395 11.92 -2.56 -5.37
N VAL A 396 12.57 -2.14 -6.45
CA VAL A 396 14.02 -2.30 -6.62
C VAL A 396 14.78 -1.58 -5.50
N LEU A 397 14.40 -0.32 -5.19
CA LEU A 397 15.05 0.46 -4.13
C LEU A 397 14.82 -0.18 -2.76
N LEU A 398 13.61 -0.59 -2.46
CA LEU A 398 13.26 -1.25 -1.20
C LEU A 398 14.05 -2.56 -1.03
N ASN A 399 14.15 -3.38 -2.08
CA ASN A 399 14.95 -4.60 -2.08
C ASN A 399 16.44 -4.32 -1.82
N GLN A 400 17.01 -3.26 -2.40
CA GLN A 400 18.39 -2.85 -2.11
C GLN A 400 18.59 -2.44 -0.64
N LEU A 401 17.64 -1.71 -0.06
CA LEU A 401 17.69 -1.33 1.36
C LEU A 401 17.52 -2.54 2.28
N ILE A 402 16.66 -3.50 1.93
CA ILE A 402 16.50 -4.76 2.65
C ILE A 402 17.81 -5.56 2.61
N LEU A 403 18.44 -5.72 1.44
CA LEU A 403 19.74 -6.38 1.32
C LEU A 403 20.82 -5.68 2.13
N LYS A 404 20.82 -4.33 2.16
CA LYS A 404 21.74 -3.56 3.02
C LYS A 404 21.47 -3.82 4.50
N ARG A 405 20.21 -3.88 4.93
CA ARG A 405 19.83 -4.25 6.29
C ARG A 405 20.32 -5.67 6.63
N GLU A 406 20.07 -6.64 5.74
CA GLU A 406 20.51 -8.02 5.93
C GLU A 406 22.03 -8.15 6.04
N SER A 407 22.79 -7.35 5.31
CA SER A 407 24.26 -7.36 5.40
C SER A 407 24.78 -6.90 6.78
N THR A 408 24.00 -6.09 7.53
CA THR A 408 24.39 -5.57 8.85
C THR A 408 23.72 -6.36 9.98
N SER A 409 22.43 -6.63 9.83
CA SER A 409 21.56 -7.19 10.87
C SER A 409 21.21 -8.67 10.64
N GLY A 410 21.48 -9.21 9.46
CA GLY A 410 21.17 -10.58 9.09
C GLY A 410 22.04 -11.60 9.81
N VAL A 411 21.53 -12.82 9.97
CA VAL A 411 22.21 -13.94 10.58
C VAL A 411 22.82 -14.84 9.50
N SER A 412 24.15 -14.92 9.43
CA SER A 412 24.85 -15.94 8.63
C SER A 412 25.01 -17.20 9.48
N ILE A 413 24.34 -18.28 9.10
CA ILE A 413 24.41 -19.57 9.82
C ILE A 413 25.85 -20.07 9.89
N ASP A 414 26.65 -19.94 8.83
CA ASP A 414 28.04 -20.40 8.78
C ASP A 414 28.93 -19.61 9.76
N GLU A 415 28.72 -18.29 9.86
CA GLU A 415 29.42 -17.47 10.86
C GLU A 415 29.02 -17.85 12.27
N GLU A 416 27.73 -18.03 12.54
CA GLU A 416 27.27 -18.39 13.88
C GLU A 416 27.68 -19.80 14.29
N VAL A 417 27.70 -20.78 13.39
CA VAL A 417 28.26 -22.12 13.66
C VAL A 417 29.76 -22.03 14.01
N THR A 418 30.51 -21.21 13.27
CA THR A 418 31.92 -20.95 13.58
C THR A 418 32.07 -20.28 14.95
N ASN A 419 31.19 -19.33 15.29
CA ASN A 419 31.15 -18.69 16.62
C ASN A 419 30.81 -19.68 17.72
N VAL A 420 29.84 -20.58 17.53
CA VAL A 420 29.50 -21.66 18.48
C VAL A 420 30.71 -22.52 18.76
N LEU A 421 31.44 -23.01 17.74
CA LEU A 421 32.65 -23.81 17.90
C LEU A 421 33.76 -23.06 18.66
N LYS A 422 33.95 -21.77 18.34
CA LYS A 422 34.92 -20.91 19.03
C LYS A 422 34.58 -20.73 20.52
N TYR A 423 33.31 -20.42 20.83
CA TYR A 423 32.86 -20.22 22.21
C TYR A 423 32.86 -21.53 22.99
N GLN A 424 32.52 -22.65 22.36
CA GLN A 424 32.61 -23.97 23.00
C GLN A 424 34.05 -24.31 23.37
N ARG A 425 35.03 -24.15 22.48
CA ARG A 425 36.46 -24.39 22.79
C ARG A 425 36.95 -23.47 23.89
N ALA A 426 36.56 -22.19 23.88
CA ALA A 426 36.95 -21.25 24.93
C ALA A 426 36.29 -21.60 26.29
N TYR A 427 35.05 -22.07 26.29
CA TYR A 427 34.35 -22.58 27.49
C TYR A 427 35.09 -23.78 28.05
N GLU A 428 35.43 -24.81 27.24
CA GLU A 428 36.18 -25.98 27.63
C GLU A 428 37.58 -25.63 28.21
N ALA A 429 38.27 -24.66 27.61
CA ALA A 429 39.55 -24.18 28.10
C ALA A 429 39.43 -23.56 29.52
N ASN A 430 38.43 -22.70 29.73
CA ASN A 430 38.17 -22.13 31.08
C ASN A 430 37.76 -23.21 32.09
N ALA A 431 36.97 -24.22 31.70
CA ALA A 431 36.60 -25.33 32.55
C ALA A 431 37.83 -26.16 32.99
N ARG A 432 38.77 -26.43 32.07
CA ARG A 432 40.03 -27.11 32.37
C ARG A 432 40.89 -26.32 33.38
N VAL A 433 40.98 -24.98 33.22
CA VAL A 433 41.67 -24.11 34.17
C VAL A 433 41.06 -24.25 35.54
N ILE A 434 39.73 -24.28 35.66
CA ILE A 434 39.02 -24.47 36.93
C ILE A 434 39.34 -25.84 37.56
N SER A 435 39.36 -26.93 36.75
CA SER A 435 39.72 -28.28 37.22
C SER A 435 41.14 -28.32 37.77
N VAL A 436 42.12 -27.77 37.05
CA VAL A 436 43.52 -27.71 37.51
C VAL A 436 43.65 -26.89 38.78
N LEU A 437 42.94 -25.77 38.91
CA LEU A 437 42.95 -24.96 40.14
C LEU A 437 42.32 -25.71 41.32
N ASN A 438 41.26 -26.48 41.11
CA ASN A 438 40.66 -27.33 42.13
C ASN A 438 41.62 -28.44 42.59
N GLU A 439 42.33 -29.08 41.65
CA GLU A 439 43.38 -30.05 41.99
C GLU A 439 44.52 -29.41 42.81
N MET A 440 44.97 -28.20 42.44
CA MET A 440 45.97 -27.46 43.24
C MET A 440 45.45 -27.12 44.64
N LEU A 441 44.18 -26.74 44.76
CA LEU A 441 43.55 -26.49 46.08
C LEU A 441 43.45 -27.75 46.90
N ASP A 442 43.12 -28.91 46.32
CA ASP A 442 43.07 -30.20 47.02
C ASP A 442 44.47 -30.60 47.58
N VAL A 443 45.50 -30.44 46.77
CA VAL A 443 46.87 -30.67 47.18
C VAL A 443 47.26 -29.75 48.36
N LEU A 444 46.95 -28.45 48.25
CA LEU A 444 47.25 -27.47 49.28
C LEU A 444 46.51 -27.71 50.58
N ILE A 445 45.26 -28.15 50.56
CA ILE A 445 44.40 -28.31 51.73
C ILE A 445 44.60 -29.69 52.37
N ASN A 446 44.61 -30.74 51.54
CA ASN A 446 44.52 -32.11 52.01
C ASN A 446 45.89 -32.85 52.06
N ARG A 447 46.92 -32.36 51.33
CA ARG A 447 48.22 -33.07 51.20
C ARG A 447 49.43 -32.29 51.68
N THR A 448 49.31 -30.98 52.00
CA THR A 448 50.42 -30.19 52.60
C THR A 448 50.19 -29.85 54.08
N GLY A 449 49.09 -30.31 54.65
CA GLY A 449 48.69 -30.09 56.08
C GLY A 449 49.06 -31.24 57.04
N VAL A 450 50.17 -31.99 56.76
CA VAL A 450 50.71 -33.00 57.69
C VAL A 450 52.09 -32.60 58.16
#